data_b666683da27ca2e762d270b78b7404ed
#
_entry.id   b666683da27ca2e762d270b78b7404ed
#
_cell.length_a   1.000
_cell.length_b   1.000
_cell.length_c   1.000
_cell.angle_alpha   90.00
_cell.angle_beta   90.00
_cell.angle_gamma   90.00
#
_symmetry.space_group_name_H-M   'P 1'
#
loop_
_entity.id
_entity.type
_entity.pdbx_description
1 polymer ?
#
loop_
_entity_poly.entity_id
_entity_poly.type
_entity_poly.pdbx_seq_one_letter_code
_entity_poly.pdbx_strand_id
1 'polypeptide(L)'
;MKKNKINLSREQLEEGIQLFNRSMDDYLYLFDIQNDYYSISKHAVNRFCLPNYHFCDATKAHNYFVYEDDLPLLFDEFNKIKLGAITEHSLHCRWLDRQHNPVWINCRGDVILDEFNKPLYLIGCVNEIGKRQKADNISGLLREPSLEEYVSSKSKNNITGYFMQIGIDDFDEINGRFGLKCGDEILKQFSMCMQSCINENQKIYELGNGRFIIMDLANHSKEDILELYDELKKSVGVALEENVYRVVYTILVGIVEIDKEMKDYDTLIKYSEFALNEAKKKGKNSCYFFTQDKYKQFIRRREIRVELQNAVDHNFKNFDVYYQPIIDIHTRNLIGAEALMRFKMKRNEQIEFISPAEFIPILEESGLIIPAGRWILR
;
A
#
# COMPACT_ATOMS: atom_id res chain seq x y z
N MET A 1 -9.17 9.33 43.06
CA MET A 1 -8.18 9.45 41.96
C MET A 1 -6.83 9.81 42.56
N LYS A 2 -5.77 9.01 42.34
CA LYS A 2 -4.41 9.37 42.77
C LYS A 2 -3.93 10.52 41.88
N LYS A 3 -3.67 11.69 42.47
CA LYS A 3 -3.08 12.83 41.78
C LYS A 3 -1.64 12.46 41.39
N ASN A 4 -1.30 12.52 40.10
CA ASN A 4 0.04 12.25 39.60
C ASN A 4 0.98 13.39 40.05
N LYS A 5 1.62 13.21 41.20
CA LYS A 5 2.72 14.07 41.65
C LYS A 5 4.03 13.34 41.33
N ILE A 6 4.83 13.91 40.45
CA ILE A 6 6.14 13.38 40.09
C ILE A 6 7.17 14.41 40.51
N ASN A 7 8.19 13.98 41.24
CA ASN A 7 9.30 14.81 41.70
C ASN A 7 10.50 14.73 40.74
N LEU A 8 10.24 14.92 39.43
CA LEU A 8 11.27 14.94 38.38
C LEU A 8 11.38 16.34 37.80
N SER A 9 12.61 16.79 37.54
CA SER A 9 12.83 18.05 36.84
C SER A 9 12.47 17.90 35.35
N ARG A 10 12.27 19.04 34.69
CA ARG A 10 12.04 19.05 33.23
C ARG A 10 13.16 18.32 32.48
N GLU A 11 14.42 18.58 32.81
CA GLU A 11 15.59 17.98 32.23
C GLU A 11 15.59 16.45 32.35
N GLN A 12 15.21 15.91 33.50
CA GLN A 12 15.11 14.48 33.74
C GLN A 12 14.00 13.83 32.89
N LEU A 13 12.87 14.54 32.72
CA LEU A 13 11.78 14.06 31.85
C LEU A 13 12.20 14.08 30.37
N GLU A 14 12.91 15.12 29.92
CA GLU A 14 13.45 15.20 28.56
C GLU A 14 14.49 14.12 28.28
N GLU A 15 15.41 13.87 29.21
CA GLU A 15 16.36 12.74 29.10
C GLU A 15 15.64 11.41 28.97
N GLY A 16 14.56 11.19 29.76
CA GLY A 16 13.71 10.02 29.65
C GLY A 16 13.08 9.87 28.27
N ILE A 17 12.53 10.94 27.70
CA ILE A 17 11.98 10.94 26.33
C ILE A 17 13.04 10.56 25.32
N GLN A 18 14.25 11.13 25.42
CA GLN A 18 15.33 10.83 24.47
C GLN A 18 15.89 9.39 24.65
N LEU A 19 15.85 8.85 25.86
CA LEU A 19 16.26 7.47 26.15
C LEU A 19 15.36 6.46 25.42
N PHE A 20 14.05 6.68 25.47
CA PHE A 20 13.06 5.81 24.82
C PHE A 20 12.90 6.05 23.31
N ASN A 21 13.47 7.13 22.76
CA ASN A 21 13.36 7.51 21.37
C ASN A 21 13.78 6.43 20.35
N ARG A 22 14.66 5.48 20.73
CA ARG A 22 15.13 4.39 19.86
C ARG A 22 14.32 3.12 19.98
N SER A 23 13.53 2.98 21.02
CA SER A 23 12.79 1.75 21.32
C SER A 23 11.28 1.88 21.15
N MET A 24 10.79 3.10 20.84
CA MET A 24 9.37 3.37 20.64
C MET A 24 9.13 3.96 19.23
N ASP A 25 8.07 3.49 18.59
CA ASP A 25 7.62 4.02 17.30
C ASP A 25 6.77 5.30 17.47
N ASP A 26 6.16 5.48 18.63
CA ASP A 26 5.40 6.66 18.97
C ASP A 26 6.30 7.83 19.34
N TYR A 27 5.84 9.06 19.09
CA TYR A 27 6.55 10.28 19.39
C TYR A 27 6.21 10.72 20.81
N LEU A 28 7.11 10.47 21.77
CA LEU A 28 6.94 10.95 23.13
C LEU A 28 7.14 12.46 23.20
N TYR A 29 6.31 13.16 23.97
CA TYR A 29 6.42 14.60 24.15
C TYR A 29 6.25 15.02 25.61
N LEU A 30 6.81 16.19 25.90
CA LEU A 30 6.65 16.95 27.13
C LEU A 30 6.25 18.38 26.76
N PHE A 31 5.16 18.86 27.28
CA PHE A 31 4.76 20.27 27.22
C PHE A 31 4.83 20.89 28.60
N ASP A 32 5.80 21.79 28.81
CA ASP A 32 5.88 22.61 30.03
C ASP A 32 4.85 23.75 29.90
N ILE A 33 3.75 23.59 30.62
CA ILE A 33 2.56 24.43 30.50
C ILE A 33 2.84 25.83 31.02
N GLN A 34 3.68 25.95 32.07
CA GLN A 34 3.99 27.22 32.71
C GLN A 34 4.97 28.06 31.91
N ASN A 35 5.94 27.42 31.26
CA ASN A 35 6.98 28.10 30.46
C ASN A 35 6.68 28.12 28.97
N ASP A 36 5.53 27.59 28.54
CA ASP A 36 5.13 27.43 27.11
C ASP A 36 6.25 26.80 26.26
N TYR A 37 6.85 25.73 26.78
CA TYR A 37 7.98 25.03 26.15
C TYR A 37 7.59 23.60 25.81
N TYR A 38 8.02 23.14 24.63
CA TYR A 38 7.69 21.82 24.10
C TYR A 38 8.95 21.04 23.78
N SER A 39 8.99 19.78 24.16
CA SER A 39 10.02 18.81 23.79
C SER A 39 9.37 17.53 23.27
N ILE A 40 9.91 16.98 22.19
CA ILE A 40 9.39 15.78 21.54
C ILE A 40 10.54 14.89 21.06
N SER A 41 10.26 13.62 20.86
CA SER A 41 11.20 12.65 20.28
C SER A 41 11.86 13.17 19.01
N LYS A 42 13.19 13.07 18.90
CA LYS A 42 13.97 13.62 17.76
C LYS A 42 13.51 13.13 16.39
N HIS A 43 13.06 11.87 16.28
CA HIS A 43 12.59 11.32 15.01
C HIS A 43 11.28 11.96 14.51
N ALA A 44 10.48 12.60 15.37
CA ALA A 44 9.30 13.36 14.97
C ALA A 44 9.65 14.52 14.02
N VAL A 45 10.81 15.16 14.24
CA VAL A 45 11.27 16.28 13.41
C VAL A 45 11.57 15.85 11.96
N ASN A 46 11.96 14.59 11.76
CA ASN A 46 12.19 14.05 10.40
C ASN A 46 10.85 13.79 9.66
N ARG A 47 9.79 13.60 10.41
CA ARG A 47 8.47 13.24 9.88
C ARG A 47 7.54 14.43 9.66
N PHE A 48 7.50 15.36 10.59
CA PHE A 48 6.56 16.48 10.62
C PHE A 48 7.24 17.84 10.45
N CYS A 49 6.48 18.89 10.13
CA CYS A 49 6.92 20.27 10.01
C CYS A 49 7.23 20.94 11.37
N LEU A 50 7.77 20.19 12.33
CA LEU A 50 8.18 20.73 13.62
C LEU A 50 9.36 21.67 13.48
N PRO A 51 9.41 22.79 14.27
CA PRO A 51 10.55 23.71 14.24
C PRO A 51 11.86 23.04 14.66
N ASN A 52 11.81 22.25 15.74
CA ASN A 52 12.91 21.47 16.28
C ASN A 52 12.33 20.38 17.21
N TYR A 53 13.17 19.51 17.77
CA TYR A 53 12.75 18.55 18.81
C TYR A 53 12.48 19.19 20.19
N HIS A 54 12.88 20.46 20.38
CA HIS A 54 12.48 21.31 21.51
C HIS A 54 12.36 22.77 21.05
N PHE A 55 11.37 23.49 21.58
CA PHE A 55 11.13 24.91 21.24
C PHE A 55 10.28 25.62 22.28
N CYS A 56 10.53 26.94 22.43
CA CYS A 56 9.71 27.86 23.19
C CYS A 56 8.53 28.39 22.37
N ASP A 57 7.64 29.15 23.02
CA ASP A 57 6.40 29.66 22.40
C ASP A 57 5.59 28.53 21.76
N ALA A 58 5.51 27.42 22.49
CA ALA A 58 4.96 26.16 21.97
C ALA A 58 3.51 26.33 21.49
N THR A 59 2.69 27.07 22.25
CA THR A 59 1.31 27.35 21.88
C THR A 59 1.23 28.02 20.49
N LYS A 60 2.11 28.97 20.19
CA LYS A 60 2.17 29.64 18.90
C LYS A 60 2.80 28.75 17.80
N ALA A 61 3.79 27.95 18.18
CA ALA A 61 4.47 27.06 17.24
C ALA A 61 3.57 26.00 16.62
N HIS A 62 2.49 25.58 17.32
CA HIS A 62 1.51 24.63 16.76
C HIS A 62 0.86 25.11 15.47
N ASN A 63 0.78 26.44 15.20
CA ASN A 63 0.25 26.97 13.94
C ASN A 63 1.09 26.58 12.72
N TYR A 64 2.34 26.12 12.89
CA TYR A 64 3.22 25.77 11.79
C TYR A 64 3.13 24.31 11.36
N PHE A 65 2.68 23.42 12.25
CA PHE A 65 2.69 21.99 12.01
C PHE A 65 1.35 21.30 12.26
N VAL A 66 0.37 21.97 12.86
CA VAL A 66 -1.00 21.48 12.99
C VAL A 66 -1.82 22.04 11.84
N TYR A 67 -2.70 21.20 11.27
CA TYR A 67 -3.60 21.62 10.19
C TYR A 67 -4.56 22.70 10.66
N GLU A 68 -4.77 23.73 9.84
CA GLU A 68 -5.45 24.97 10.22
C GLU A 68 -6.83 24.76 10.84
N ASP A 69 -7.65 23.89 10.27
CA ASP A 69 -9.01 23.62 10.77
C ASP A 69 -9.04 22.97 12.16
N ASP A 70 -7.94 22.30 12.57
CA ASP A 70 -7.87 21.57 13.86
C ASP A 70 -7.31 22.43 14.99
N LEU A 71 -6.73 23.59 14.70
CA LEU A 71 -6.16 24.53 15.68
C LEU A 71 -7.16 25.01 16.75
N PRO A 72 -8.40 25.39 16.40
CA PRO A 72 -9.36 25.84 17.39
C PRO A 72 -9.65 24.75 18.44
N LEU A 73 -9.76 23.50 18.02
CA LEU A 73 -10.01 22.36 18.90
C LEU A 73 -8.82 22.12 19.83
N LEU A 74 -7.60 22.17 19.31
CA LEU A 74 -6.37 22.01 20.09
C LEU A 74 -6.20 23.11 21.14
N PHE A 75 -6.44 24.37 20.77
CA PHE A 75 -6.30 25.50 21.69
C PHE A 75 -7.39 25.51 22.77
N ASP A 76 -8.61 25.10 22.47
CA ASP A 76 -9.66 24.92 23.46
C ASP A 76 -9.25 23.87 24.51
N GLU A 77 -8.70 22.76 24.07
CA GLU A 77 -8.22 21.70 24.97
C GLU A 77 -7.03 22.17 25.83
N PHE A 78 -6.05 22.85 25.22
CA PHE A 78 -4.94 23.44 26.00
C PHE A 78 -5.43 24.46 27.05
N ASN A 79 -6.45 25.25 26.73
CA ASN A 79 -7.05 26.17 27.69
C ASN A 79 -7.71 25.42 28.85
N LYS A 80 -8.43 24.35 28.60
CA LYS A 80 -9.02 23.48 29.64
C LYS A 80 -7.96 22.86 30.54
N ILE A 81 -6.82 22.42 29.96
CA ILE A 81 -5.67 21.90 30.70
C ILE A 81 -5.06 23.02 31.58
N LYS A 82 -4.78 24.20 31.02
CA LYS A 82 -4.21 25.34 31.74
C LYS A 82 -5.08 25.78 32.95
N LEU A 83 -6.39 25.69 32.77
CA LEU A 83 -7.36 26.01 33.86
C LEU A 83 -7.53 24.87 34.87
N GLY A 84 -6.89 23.71 34.63
CA GLY A 84 -7.05 22.51 35.46
C GLY A 84 -8.43 21.86 35.39
N ALA A 85 -9.19 22.15 34.32
CA ALA A 85 -10.51 21.58 34.11
C ALA A 85 -10.43 20.10 33.64
N ILE A 86 -9.34 19.72 32.99
CA ILE A 86 -9.05 18.34 32.59
C ILE A 86 -7.61 17.97 32.97
N THR A 87 -7.40 16.71 33.32
CA THR A 87 -6.09 16.15 33.71
C THR A 87 -5.57 15.10 32.75
N GLU A 88 -6.32 14.81 31.74
CA GLU A 88 -5.98 13.90 30.66
C GLU A 88 -6.16 14.64 29.32
N HIS A 89 -5.23 14.42 28.39
CA HIS A 89 -5.28 14.92 27.03
C HIS A 89 -5.56 13.76 26.08
N SER A 90 -6.56 13.89 25.24
CA SER A 90 -6.86 12.88 24.20
C SER A 90 -7.49 13.57 23.01
N LEU A 91 -6.69 13.83 21.98
CA LEU A 91 -7.10 14.59 20.82
C LEU A 91 -6.70 13.87 19.52
N HIS A 92 -7.66 13.76 18.59
CA HIS A 92 -7.40 13.40 17.21
C HIS A 92 -7.33 14.67 16.37
N CYS A 93 -6.19 14.95 15.76
CA CYS A 93 -6.01 16.10 14.88
C CYS A 93 -5.04 15.75 13.75
N ARG A 94 -4.89 16.66 12.80
CA ARG A 94 -3.96 16.49 11.67
C ARG A 94 -2.70 17.32 11.89
N TRP A 95 -1.53 16.67 11.78
CA TRP A 95 -0.25 17.35 11.70
C TRP A 95 0.25 17.35 10.27
N LEU A 96 1.01 18.37 9.88
CA LEU A 96 1.60 18.51 8.55
C LEU A 96 2.92 17.74 8.49
N ASP A 97 3.06 16.87 7.48
CA ASP A 97 4.33 16.22 7.18
C ASP A 97 5.31 17.18 6.47
N ARG A 98 6.53 16.73 6.19
CA ARG A 98 7.55 17.55 5.53
C ARG A 98 7.17 18.06 4.13
N GLN A 99 6.19 17.45 3.49
CA GLN A 99 5.61 17.86 2.23
C GLN A 99 4.34 18.72 2.41
N HIS A 100 4.01 19.12 3.65
CA HIS A 100 2.78 19.83 4.04
C HIS A 100 1.48 19.05 3.78
N ASN A 101 1.55 17.71 3.67
CA ASN A 101 0.35 16.89 3.62
C ASN A 101 -0.19 16.65 5.04
N PRO A 102 -1.52 16.70 5.24
CA PRO A 102 -2.13 16.43 6.53
C PRO A 102 -2.04 14.93 6.87
N VAL A 103 -1.55 14.62 8.07
CA VAL A 103 -1.44 13.28 8.62
C VAL A 103 -2.27 13.21 9.89
N TRP A 104 -3.23 12.31 9.95
CA TRP A 104 -4.03 12.08 11.15
C TRP A 104 -3.16 11.50 12.26
N ILE A 105 -3.19 12.16 13.42
CA ILE A 105 -2.52 11.73 14.64
C ILE A 105 -3.51 11.58 15.79
N ASN A 106 -3.16 10.71 16.72
CA ASN A 106 -3.79 10.60 18.03
C ASN A 106 -2.77 11.07 19.08
N CYS A 107 -3.06 12.19 19.70
CA CYS A 107 -2.25 12.76 20.77
C CYS A 107 -2.90 12.42 22.11
N ARG A 108 -2.15 11.75 23.00
CA ARG A 108 -2.61 11.39 24.36
C ARG A 108 -1.56 11.79 25.37
N GLY A 109 -2.02 12.18 26.55
CA GLY A 109 -1.11 12.53 27.64
C GLY A 109 -1.82 12.78 28.94
N ASP A 110 -1.02 12.77 29.99
CA ASP A 110 -1.45 13.05 31.36
C ASP A 110 -0.86 14.37 31.87
N VAL A 111 -1.66 15.13 32.60
CA VAL A 111 -1.23 16.37 33.25
C VAL A 111 -0.57 16.05 34.57
N ILE A 112 0.66 16.52 34.74
CA ILE A 112 1.38 16.50 36.02
C ILE A 112 1.15 17.82 36.71
N LEU A 113 0.80 17.75 38.00
CA LEU A 113 0.51 18.92 38.83
C LEU A 113 1.71 19.28 39.70
N ASP A 114 1.90 20.57 39.98
CA ASP A 114 2.87 21.08 40.92
C ASP A 114 2.42 20.83 42.39
N GLU A 115 3.22 21.33 43.34
CA GLU A 115 2.93 21.21 44.79
C GLU A 115 1.63 21.92 45.20
N PHE A 116 1.23 22.94 44.42
CA PHE A 116 0.00 23.72 44.64
C PHE A 116 -1.21 23.21 43.89
N ASN A 117 -1.12 21.99 43.27
CA ASN A 117 -2.13 21.38 42.42
C ASN A 117 -2.46 22.19 41.17
N LYS A 118 -1.52 23.00 40.64
CA LYS A 118 -1.64 23.65 39.33
C LYS A 118 -1.00 22.78 38.23
N PRO A 119 -1.53 22.81 37.02
CA PRO A 119 -0.90 22.13 35.90
C PRO A 119 0.53 22.61 35.67
N LEU A 120 1.48 21.68 35.64
CA LEU A 120 2.91 21.93 35.44
C LEU A 120 3.37 21.41 34.10
N TYR A 121 3.21 20.13 33.89
CA TYR A 121 3.60 19.47 32.64
C TYR A 121 2.43 18.68 32.06
N LEU A 122 2.38 18.58 30.74
CA LEU A 122 1.62 17.57 30.00
C LEU A 122 2.64 16.65 29.35
N ILE A 123 2.61 15.37 29.70
CA ILE A 123 3.49 14.35 29.16
C ILE A 123 2.68 13.26 28.45
N GLY A 124 3.13 12.83 27.28
CA GLY A 124 2.36 11.87 26.53
C GLY A 124 3.04 11.37 25.28
N CYS A 125 2.24 10.81 24.40
CA CYS A 125 2.68 10.32 23.10
C CYS A 125 1.75 10.76 21.99
N VAL A 126 2.33 10.92 20.79
CA VAL A 126 1.65 11.14 19.53
C VAL A 126 1.89 9.92 18.67
N ASN A 127 0.82 9.33 18.13
CA ASN A 127 0.92 8.27 17.13
C ASN A 127 0.11 8.60 15.87
N GLU A 128 0.59 8.14 14.72
CA GLU A 128 -0.11 8.33 13.45
C GLU A 128 -1.27 7.34 13.34
N ILE A 129 -2.47 7.86 13.03
CA ILE A 129 -3.65 7.02 12.80
C ILE A 129 -3.56 6.43 11.39
N GLY A 130 -3.65 5.11 11.29
CA GLY A 130 -3.74 4.38 10.02
C GLY A 130 -2.43 3.97 9.36
N LYS A 131 -1.27 4.43 9.82
CA LYS A 131 0.03 4.11 9.19
C LYS A 131 0.97 3.19 9.96
N ARG A 132 0.72 2.87 11.23
CA ARG A 132 1.70 2.17 12.08
C ARG A 132 1.15 1.08 13.00
N GLN A 133 0.13 0.38 12.60
CA GLN A 133 0.01 -0.96 13.18
C GLN A 133 1.03 -1.84 12.46
N LYS A 134 2.20 -2.07 13.08
CA LYS A 134 3.21 -3.02 12.57
C LYS A 134 2.68 -4.45 12.52
N ALA A 135 1.62 -4.74 13.27
CA ALA A 135 0.92 -6.02 13.25
C ALA A 135 -0.60 -5.81 13.05
N ASP A 136 -1.23 -6.73 12.39
CA ASP A 136 -2.68 -6.80 12.25
C ASP A 136 -3.31 -7.46 13.49
N ASN A 137 -4.39 -6.87 14.02
CA ASN A 137 -5.05 -7.36 15.22
C ASN A 137 -5.93 -8.59 14.98
N ILE A 138 -6.27 -8.88 13.72
CA ILE A 138 -7.14 -10.01 13.33
C ILE A 138 -6.27 -11.22 13.03
N SER A 139 -5.34 -11.07 12.10
CA SER A 139 -4.43 -12.12 11.66
C SER A 139 -3.23 -12.34 12.61
N GLY A 140 -2.86 -11.34 13.40
CA GLY A 140 -1.65 -11.32 14.22
C GLY A 140 -0.34 -11.18 13.42
N LEU A 141 -0.42 -10.99 12.11
CA LEU A 141 0.72 -10.89 11.22
C LEU A 141 1.28 -9.46 11.15
N LEU A 142 2.56 -9.35 10.81
CA LEU A 142 3.16 -8.05 10.50
C LEU A 142 2.54 -7.47 9.23
N ARG A 143 2.42 -6.13 9.19
CA ARG A 143 1.84 -5.40 8.07
C ARG A 143 2.88 -4.87 7.08
N GLU A 144 2.39 -4.32 5.99
CA GLU A 144 3.15 -3.70 4.91
C GLU A 144 4.31 -2.80 5.36
N PRO A 145 4.18 -1.89 6.35
CA PRO A 145 5.30 -1.06 6.80
C PRO A 145 6.49 -1.86 7.33
N SER A 146 6.22 -3.00 7.99
CA SER A 146 7.28 -3.89 8.48
C SER A 146 7.96 -4.66 7.33
N LEU A 147 7.21 -4.99 6.28
CA LEU A 147 7.75 -5.60 5.07
C LEU A 147 8.66 -4.63 4.32
N GLU A 148 8.22 -3.38 4.12
CA GLU A 148 9.01 -2.33 3.48
C GLU A 148 10.34 -2.08 4.21
N GLU A 149 10.28 -1.96 5.55
CA GLU A 149 11.46 -1.80 6.40
C GLU A 149 12.40 -3.00 6.26
N TYR A 150 11.85 -4.23 6.26
CA TYR A 150 12.64 -5.45 6.10
C TYR A 150 13.33 -5.52 4.74
N VAL A 151 12.61 -5.29 3.63
CA VAL A 151 13.17 -5.27 2.27
C VAL A 151 14.26 -4.19 2.16
N SER A 152 13.98 -2.97 2.64
CA SER A 152 14.93 -1.84 2.60
C SER A 152 16.20 -2.14 3.39
N SER A 153 16.11 -2.82 4.53
CA SER A 153 17.27 -3.23 5.35
C SER A 153 18.17 -4.23 4.63
N LYS A 154 17.60 -5.05 3.74
CA LYS A 154 18.29 -6.12 3.00
C LYS A 154 18.77 -5.69 1.61
N SER A 155 18.17 -4.65 1.02
CA SER A 155 18.45 -4.20 -0.36
C SER A 155 19.93 -3.88 -0.65
N LYS A 156 20.71 -3.54 0.37
CA LYS A 156 22.15 -3.25 0.25
C LYS A 156 23.01 -4.51 0.03
N ASN A 157 22.47 -5.68 0.31
CA ASN A 157 23.16 -6.95 0.17
C ASN A 157 22.76 -7.63 -1.16
N ASN A 158 23.63 -8.54 -1.64
CA ASN A 158 23.22 -9.42 -2.74
C ASN A 158 22.26 -10.48 -2.18
N ILE A 159 20.97 -10.16 -2.17
CA ILE A 159 19.92 -11.08 -1.74
C ILE A 159 19.43 -11.90 -2.93
N THR A 160 19.17 -13.17 -2.65
CA THR A 160 18.45 -14.09 -3.53
C THR A 160 17.30 -14.68 -2.72
N GLY A 161 16.31 -15.24 -3.37
CA GLY A 161 15.17 -15.83 -2.69
C GLY A 161 13.89 -15.62 -3.50
N TYR A 162 12.75 -15.59 -2.83
CA TYR A 162 11.47 -15.32 -3.49
C TYR A 162 10.56 -14.41 -2.67
N PHE A 163 9.65 -13.78 -3.39
CA PHE A 163 8.60 -12.92 -2.89
C PHE A 163 7.27 -13.46 -3.45
N MET A 164 6.47 -14.07 -2.58
CA MET A 164 5.23 -14.74 -2.93
C MET A 164 4.05 -13.91 -2.43
N GLN A 165 3.29 -13.33 -3.32
CA GLN A 165 2.04 -12.65 -2.99
C GLN A 165 0.87 -13.61 -3.12
N ILE A 166 0.08 -13.72 -2.06
CA ILE A 166 -1.07 -14.60 -1.95
C ILE A 166 -2.31 -13.73 -1.81
N GLY A 167 -3.35 -14.04 -2.56
CA GLY A 167 -4.66 -13.41 -2.45
C GLY A 167 -5.73 -14.45 -2.19
N ILE A 168 -6.64 -14.19 -1.25
CA ILE A 168 -7.89 -14.93 -1.13
C ILE A 168 -8.78 -14.48 -2.29
N ASP A 169 -9.20 -15.43 -3.12
CA ASP A 169 -10.02 -15.12 -4.29
C ASP A 169 -11.41 -14.65 -3.87
N ASP A 170 -11.88 -13.58 -4.53
CA ASP A 170 -13.19 -12.97 -4.31
C ASP A 170 -13.48 -12.56 -2.84
N PHE A 171 -12.43 -12.15 -2.07
CA PHE A 171 -12.56 -11.82 -0.65
C PHE A 171 -13.55 -10.67 -0.38
N ASP A 172 -13.60 -9.66 -1.26
CA ASP A 172 -14.57 -8.57 -1.15
C ASP A 172 -16.01 -9.05 -1.33
N GLU A 173 -16.25 -10.04 -2.21
CA GLU A 173 -17.57 -10.67 -2.39
C GLU A 173 -17.96 -11.48 -1.16
N ILE A 174 -17.01 -12.18 -0.53
CA ILE A 174 -17.23 -12.90 0.73
C ILE A 174 -17.67 -11.90 1.81
N ASN A 175 -16.97 -10.79 1.98
CA ASN A 175 -17.33 -9.74 2.93
C ASN A 175 -18.71 -9.13 2.63
N GLY A 176 -19.01 -8.88 1.36
CA GLY A 176 -20.31 -8.37 0.93
C GLY A 176 -21.47 -9.31 1.20
N ARG A 177 -21.26 -10.63 1.05
CA ARG A 177 -22.30 -11.65 1.18
C ARG A 177 -22.49 -12.16 2.60
N PHE A 178 -21.41 -12.36 3.36
CA PHE A 178 -21.43 -13.00 4.68
C PHE A 178 -21.09 -12.04 5.83
N GLY A 179 -20.73 -10.80 5.52
CA GLY A 179 -20.39 -9.76 6.48
C GLY A 179 -18.92 -9.77 6.92
N LEU A 180 -18.45 -8.63 7.45
CA LEU A 180 -17.05 -8.43 7.84
C LEU A 180 -16.54 -9.44 8.88
N LYS A 181 -17.40 -9.85 9.83
CA LYS A 181 -17.02 -10.85 10.85
C LYS A 181 -16.64 -12.20 10.24
N CYS A 182 -17.29 -12.59 9.15
CA CYS A 182 -16.93 -13.80 8.41
C CYS A 182 -15.57 -13.65 7.74
N GLY A 183 -15.31 -12.49 7.12
CA GLY A 183 -14.00 -12.19 6.54
C GLY A 183 -12.88 -12.16 7.56
N ASP A 184 -13.13 -11.57 8.73
CA ASP A 184 -12.16 -11.55 9.84
C ASP A 184 -11.79 -12.98 10.30
N GLU A 185 -12.78 -13.86 10.41
CA GLU A 185 -12.54 -15.26 10.79
C GLU A 185 -11.74 -15.99 9.71
N ILE A 186 -12.05 -15.78 8.44
CA ILE A 186 -11.28 -16.34 7.31
C ILE A 186 -9.85 -15.85 7.34
N LEU A 187 -9.60 -14.54 7.55
CA LEU A 187 -8.25 -13.98 7.65
C LEU A 187 -7.46 -14.63 8.78
N LYS A 188 -8.09 -14.79 9.96
CA LYS A 188 -7.49 -15.42 11.12
C LYS A 188 -7.12 -16.89 10.84
N GLN A 189 -8.04 -17.68 10.33
CA GLN A 189 -7.80 -19.09 10.00
C GLN A 189 -6.72 -19.22 8.92
N PHE A 190 -6.80 -18.41 7.87
CA PHE A 190 -5.81 -18.46 6.80
C PHE A 190 -4.40 -18.05 7.28
N SER A 191 -4.30 -17.05 8.17
CA SER A 191 -3.00 -16.70 8.77
C SER A 191 -2.40 -17.82 9.60
N MET A 192 -3.23 -18.53 10.36
CA MET A 192 -2.79 -19.72 11.13
C MET A 192 -2.31 -20.85 10.20
N CYS A 193 -3.04 -21.10 9.10
CA CYS A 193 -2.64 -22.08 8.09
C CYS A 193 -1.29 -21.72 7.49
N MET A 194 -1.08 -20.46 7.07
CA MET A 194 0.19 -20.03 6.53
C MET A 194 1.34 -20.19 7.54
N GLN A 195 1.11 -19.81 8.80
CA GLN A 195 2.12 -19.98 9.87
C GLN A 195 2.51 -21.42 10.11
N SER A 196 1.59 -22.37 9.91
CA SER A 196 1.88 -23.80 10.04
C SER A 196 2.68 -24.40 8.85
N CYS A 197 2.63 -23.76 7.69
CA CYS A 197 3.30 -24.21 6.47
C CYS A 197 4.70 -23.63 6.29
N ILE A 198 5.05 -22.52 6.97
CA ILE A 198 6.34 -21.84 6.79
C ILE A 198 7.40 -22.36 7.76
N ASN A 199 8.67 -22.18 7.38
CA ASN A 199 9.84 -22.44 8.21
C ASN A 199 10.42 -21.14 8.80
N GLU A 200 11.47 -21.26 9.64
CA GLU A 200 12.09 -20.14 10.37
C GLU A 200 12.70 -19.06 9.47
N ASN A 201 13.06 -19.37 8.22
CA ASN A 201 13.64 -18.43 7.27
C ASN A 201 12.58 -17.61 6.54
N GLN A 202 11.34 -18.07 6.55
CA GLN A 202 10.22 -17.46 5.84
C GLN A 202 9.48 -16.48 6.76
N LYS A 203 9.09 -15.33 6.19
CA LYS A 203 8.32 -14.30 6.90
C LYS A 203 7.02 -14.04 6.21
N ILE A 204 5.96 -13.91 7.00
CA ILE A 204 4.62 -13.59 6.49
C ILE A 204 4.27 -12.15 6.86
N TYR A 205 3.65 -11.46 5.90
CA TYR A 205 3.11 -10.12 6.08
C TYR A 205 1.70 -10.03 5.52
N GLU A 206 0.87 -9.18 6.11
CA GLU A 206 -0.46 -8.87 5.62
C GLU A 206 -0.49 -7.49 4.95
N LEU A 207 -1.03 -7.44 3.72
CA LEU A 207 -1.21 -6.20 2.95
C LEU A 207 -2.63 -5.62 3.07
N GLY A 208 -3.54 -6.32 3.78
CA GLY A 208 -4.97 -5.98 3.82
C GLY A 208 -5.77 -6.58 2.67
N ASN A 209 -7.11 -6.53 2.81
CA ASN A 209 -8.06 -7.04 1.81
C ASN A 209 -7.81 -8.49 1.35
N GLY A 210 -7.46 -9.37 2.30
CA GLY A 210 -7.18 -10.78 2.00
C GLY A 210 -5.91 -11.03 1.20
N ARG A 211 -4.96 -10.09 1.22
CA ARG A 211 -3.66 -10.22 0.53
C ARG A 211 -2.53 -10.35 1.54
N PHE A 212 -1.61 -11.26 1.25
CA PHE A 212 -0.49 -11.61 2.10
C PHE A 212 0.79 -11.75 1.28
N ILE A 213 1.93 -11.60 1.94
CA ILE A 213 3.25 -11.87 1.37
C ILE A 213 3.94 -12.92 2.20
N ILE A 214 4.51 -13.94 1.55
CA ILE A 214 5.57 -14.77 2.11
C ILE A 214 6.86 -14.37 1.43
N MET A 215 7.86 -14.02 2.23
CA MET A 215 9.20 -13.68 1.75
C MET A 215 10.24 -14.62 2.35
N ASP A 216 11.07 -15.16 1.50
CA ASP A 216 12.23 -15.97 1.88
C ASP A 216 13.47 -15.47 1.15
N LEU A 217 14.56 -15.28 1.88
CA LEU A 217 15.84 -14.80 1.35
C LEU A 217 16.88 -15.94 1.23
N ALA A 218 16.44 -17.19 1.30
CA ALA A 218 17.27 -18.35 1.01
C ALA A 218 17.15 -18.76 -0.46
N ASN A 219 18.14 -19.51 -0.95
CA ASN A 219 18.11 -20.04 -2.30
C ASN A 219 17.17 -21.26 -2.34
N HIS A 220 16.11 -21.17 -3.13
CA HIS A 220 15.13 -22.23 -3.33
C HIS A 220 15.01 -22.57 -4.81
N SER A 221 14.74 -23.85 -5.11
CA SER A 221 14.33 -24.26 -6.46
C SER A 221 12.86 -23.87 -6.70
N LYS A 222 12.45 -23.88 -7.95
CA LYS A 222 11.03 -23.68 -8.29
C LYS A 222 10.15 -24.78 -7.72
N GLU A 223 10.68 -25.97 -7.62
CA GLU A 223 10.05 -27.15 -7.05
C GLU A 223 9.73 -26.91 -5.58
N ASP A 224 10.67 -26.40 -4.77
CA ASP A 224 10.47 -26.10 -3.35
C ASP A 224 9.36 -25.04 -3.15
N ILE A 225 9.34 -24.02 -4.02
CA ILE A 225 8.31 -22.98 -3.96
C ILE A 225 6.92 -23.52 -4.33
N LEU A 226 6.85 -24.45 -5.30
CA LEU A 226 5.62 -25.11 -5.68
C LEU A 226 5.12 -26.09 -4.62
N GLU A 227 6.03 -26.76 -3.90
CA GLU A 227 5.68 -27.61 -2.76
C GLU A 227 5.02 -26.76 -1.66
N LEU A 228 5.59 -25.62 -1.30
CA LEU A 228 4.96 -24.68 -0.35
C LEU A 228 3.57 -24.22 -0.83
N TYR A 229 3.42 -23.91 -2.11
CA TYR A 229 2.11 -23.55 -2.67
C TYR A 229 1.08 -24.69 -2.52
N ASP A 230 1.48 -25.93 -2.80
CA ASP A 230 0.60 -27.09 -2.67
C ASP A 230 0.26 -27.41 -1.21
N GLU A 231 1.18 -27.18 -0.26
CA GLU A 231 0.92 -27.30 1.17
C GLU A 231 -0.09 -26.24 1.64
N LEU A 232 0.11 -24.98 1.26
CA LEU A 232 -0.84 -23.88 1.55
C LEU A 232 -2.24 -24.22 1.04
N LYS A 233 -2.34 -24.69 -0.19
CA LYS A 233 -3.62 -25.07 -0.80
C LYS A 233 -4.31 -26.23 -0.05
N LYS A 234 -3.55 -27.23 0.40
CA LYS A 234 -4.08 -28.33 1.21
C LYS A 234 -4.57 -27.85 2.58
N SER A 235 -3.77 -27.00 3.24
CA SER A 235 -4.12 -26.46 4.57
C SER A 235 -5.37 -25.59 4.54
N VAL A 236 -5.56 -24.80 3.47
CA VAL A 236 -6.80 -24.05 3.25
C VAL A 236 -8.00 -25.00 3.12
N GLY A 237 -7.86 -26.12 2.40
CA GLY A 237 -8.91 -27.13 2.25
C GLY A 237 -9.36 -27.72 3.60
N VAL A 238 -8.42 -28.03 4.49
CA VAL A 238 -8.72 -28.52 5.86
C VAL A 238 -9.38 -27.42 6.71
N ALA A 239 -8.87 -26.20 6.69
CA ALA A 239 -9.46 -25.09 7.43
C ALA A 239 -10.91 -24.79 7.02
N LEU A 240 -11.26 -25.02 5.75
CA LEU A 240 -12.63 -24.88 5.25
C LEU A 240 -13.62 -25.89 5.85
N GLU A 241 -13.17 -27.11 6.12
CA GLU A 241 -14.00 -28.13 6.75
C GLU A 241 -14.36 -27.76 8.20
N GLU A 242 -13.48 -27.04 8.88
CA GLU A 242 -13.64 -26.59 10.27
C GLU A 242 -14.36 -25.24 10.40
N ASN A 243 -14.57 -24.51 9.29
CA ASN A 243 -15.09 -23.15 9.29
C ASN A 243 -16.58 -23.13 9.70
N VAL A 244 -16.91 -22.33 10.73
CA VAL A 244 -18.27 -22.12 11.24
C VAL A 244 -19.23 -21.61 10.16
N TYR A 245 -18.75 -20.80 9.22
CA TYR A 245 -19.56 -20.20 8.15
C TYR A 245 -19.70 -21.07 6.91
N ARG A 246 -18.98 -22.19 6.82
CA ARG A 246 -18.98 -23.11 5.64
C ARG A 246 -18.74 -22.39 4.31
N VAL A 247 -17.91 -21.36 4.31
CA VAL A 247 -17.55 -20.60 3.10
C VAL A 247 -16.38 -21.28 2.42
N VAL A 248 -16.55 -21.63 1.16
CA VAL A 248 -15.48 -22.17 0.32
C VAL A 248 -14.78 -21.00 -0.38
N TYR A 249 -13.48 -20.87 -0.18
CA TYR A 249 -12.64 -19.90 -0.88
C TYR A 249 -11.43 -20.57 -1.50
N THR A 250 -10.80 -19.91 -2.44
CA THR A 250 -9.60 -20.36 -3.13
C THR A 250 -8.50 -19.32 -2.97
N ILE A 251 -7.27 -19.72 -3.24
CA ILE A 251 -6.10 -18.80 -3.20
C ILE A 251 -5.49 -18.65 -4.58
N LEU A 252 -5.01 -17.46 -4.83
CA LEU A 252 -4.23 -17.10 -6.01
C LEU A 252 -2.83 -16.71 -5.55
N VAL A 253 -1.81 -17.08 -6.32
CA VAL A 253 -0.44 -16.84 -5.90
C VAL A 253 0.39 -16.25 -7.05
N GLY A 254 0.98 -15.09 -6.82
CA GLY A 254 1.98 -14.47 -7.69
C GLY A 254 3.38 -14.61 -7.07
N ILE A 255 4.34 -15.14 -7.80
CA ILE A 255 5.68 -15.45 -7.32
C ILE A 255 6.71 -14.65 -8.11
N VAL A 256 7.61 -13.96 -7.39
CA VAL A 256 8.75 -13.23 -7.94
C VAL A 256 10.01 -13.84 -7.36
N GLU A 257 10.87 -14.38 -8.21
CA GLU A 257 12.22 -14.79 -7.81
C GLU A 257 13.07 -13.53 -7.65
N ILE A 258 13.66 -13.34 -6.47
CA ILE A 258 14.48 -12.17 -6.15
C ILE A 258 15.88 -12.39 -6.74
N ASP A 259 16.31 -11.50 -7.60
CA ASP A 259 17.63 -11.45 -8.18
C ASP A 259 18.37 -10.15 -7.82
N LYS A 260 19.58 -9.99 -8.36
CA LYS A 260 20.42 -8.83 -8.07
C LYS A 260 19.85 -7.50 -8.56
N GLU A 261 18.89 -7.50 -9.47
CA GLU A 261 18.28 -6.32 -10.06
C GLU A 261 16.95 -5.94 -9.38
N MET A 262 16.27 -6.90 -8.73
CA MET A 262 14.97 -6.74 -8.08
C MET A 262 15.12 -6.58 -6.56
N LYS A 263 15.56 -5.39 -6.11
CA LYS A 263 15.95 -5.19 -4.70
C LYS A 263 15.09 -4.20 -3.93
N ASP A 264 14.29 -3.39 -4.62
CA ASP A 264 13.46 -2.40 -3.97
C ASP A 264 12.04 -2.92 -3.76
N TYR A 265 11.42 -2.44 -2.69
CA TYR A 265 10.09 -2.84 -2.27
C TYR A 265 9.03 -2.58 -3.37
N ASP A 266 9.04 -1.39 -3.98
CA ASP A 266 8.04 -0.99 -4.97
C ASP A 266 8.09 -1.89 -6.22
N THR A 267 9.29 -2.30 -6.64
CA THR A 267 9.48 -3.23 -7.76
C THR A 267 8.95 -4.61 -7.41
N LEU A 268 9.25 -5.13 -6.21
CA LEU A 268 8.77 -6.44 -5.77
C LEU A 268 7.24 -6.50 -5.68
N ILE A 269 6.61 -5.51 -5.07
CA ILE A 269 5.15 -5.39 -5.00
C ILE A 269 4.54 -5.33 -6.41
N LYS A 270 5.05 -4.45 -7.25
CA LYS A 270 4.55 -4.27 -8.62
C LYS A 270 4.62 -5.55 -9.46
N TYR A 271 5.70 -6.31 -9.33
CA TYR A 271 5.89 -7.56 -10.07
C TYR A 271 5.06 -8.70 -9.48
N SER A 272 4.93 -8.77 -8.16
CA SER A 272 4.08 -9.77 -7.51
C SER A 272 2.59 -9.52 -7.77
N GLU A 273 2.14 -8.26 -7.79
CA GLU A 273 0.77 -7.92 -8.19
C GLU A 273 0.48 -8.28 -9.65
N PHE A 274 1.44 -8.02 -10.57
CA PHE A 274 1.32 -8.48 -11.95
C PHE A 274 1.19 -10.01 -12.00
N ALA A 275 2.07 -10.74 -11.31
CA ALA A 275 2.04 -12.20 -11.28
C ALA A 275 0.73 -12.74 -10.68
N LEU A 276 0.22 -12.12 -9.61
CA LEU A 276 -1.07 -12.47 -8.99
C LEU A 276 -2.23 -12.27 -9.97
N ASN A 277 -2.23 -11.18 -10.73
CA ASN A 277 -3.23 -10.93 -11.77
C ASN A 277 -3.15 -11.92 -12.92
N GLU A 278 -1.95 -12.37 -13.32
CA GLU A 278 -1.79 -13.42 -14.32
C GLU A 278 -2.26 -14.80 -13.77
N ALA A 279 -2.04 -15.08 -12.48
CA ALA A 279 -2.61 -16.25 -11.82
C ALA A 279 -4.15 -16.20 -11.87
N LYS A 280 -4.78 -15.07 -11.57
CA LYS A 280 -6.25 -14.90 -11.62
C LYS A 280 -6.82 -15.19 -13.00
N LYS A 281 -6.11 -14.85 -14.09
CA LYS A 281 -6.52 -15.17 -15.46
C LYS A 281 -6.49 -16.68 -15.78
N LYS A 282 -5.64 -17.46 -15.08
CA LYS A 282 -5.58 -18.91 -15.23
C LYS A 282 -6.76 -19.64 -14.56
N GLY A 283 -7.42 -18.95 -13.61
CA GLY A 283 -8.56 -19.52 -12.86
C GLY A 283 -8.26 -19.72 -11.38
N LYS A 284 -9.20 -20.34 -10.68
CA LYS A 284 -9.13 -20.56 -9.23
C LYS A 284 -7.99 -21.49 -8.84
N ASN A 285 -7.45 -21.30 -7.62
CA ASN A 285 -6.35 -22.11 -7.08
C ASN A 285 -5.15 -22.20 -8.04
N SER A 286 -4.72 -21.08 -8.56
CA SER A 286 -3.61 -21.02 -9.52
C SER A 286 -2.43 -20.20 -9.01
N CYS A 287 -1.26 -20.53 -9.51
CA CYS A 287 -0.04 -19.76 -9.26
C CYS A 287 0.62 -19.32 -10.58
N TYR A 288 1.40 -18.26 -10.50
CA TYR A 288 2.13 -17.72 -11.63
C TYR A 288 3.49 -17.17 -11.19
N PHE A 289 4.55 -17.65 -11.85
CA PHE A 289 5.88 -17.07 -11.70
C PHE A 289 6.03 -15.85 -12.58
N PHE A 290 6.48 -14.76 -12.02
CA PHE A 290 6.81 -13.55 -12.75
C PHE A 290 7.85 -13.83 -13.83
N THR A 291 7.64 -13.24 -15.01
CA THR A 291 8.64 -13.23 -16.07
C THR A 291 8.73 -11.84 -16.69
N GLN A 292 9.93 -11.34 -16.85
CA GLN A 292 10.20 -10.00 -17.38
C GLN A 292 9.61 -9.79 -18.78
N ASP A 293 9.62 -10.83 -19.63
CA ASP A 293 9.08 -10.72 -21.00
C ASP A 293 7.56 -10.53 -21.01
N LYS A 294 6.83 -11.27 -20.18
CA LYS A 294 5.38 -11.11 -20.06
C LYS A 294 5.02 -9.74 -19.45
N TYR A 295 5.81 -9.27 -18.50
CA TYR A 295 5.61 -7.96 -17.93
C TYR A 295 5.86 -6.84 -18.96
N LYS A 296 6.91 -6.93 -19.79
CA LYS A 296 7.15 -6.00 -20.90
C LYS A 296 5.98 -5.98 -21.89
N GLN A 297 5.43 -7.15 -22.24
CA GLN A 297 4.24 -7.25 -23.10
C GLN A 297 3.02 -6.59 -22.46
N PHE A 298 2.81 -6.79 -21.14
CA PHE A 298 1.72 -6.16 -20.40
C PHE A 298 1.84 -4.63 -20.39
N ILE A 299 3.03 -4.08 -20.12
CA ILE A 299 3.26 -2.63 -20.14
C ILE A 299 3.02 -2.08 -21.55
N ARG A 300 3.57 -2.73 -22.59
CA ARG A 300 3.38 -2.31 -23.98
C ARG A 300 1.89 -2.28 -24.34
N ARG A 301 1.15 -3.32 -24.00
CA ARG A 301 -0.29 -3.38 -24.26
C ARG A 301 -1.05 -2.25 -23.56
N ARG A 302 -0.66 -1.90 -22.34
CA ARG A 302 -1.24 -0.78 -21.59
C ARG A 302 -0.93 0.56 -22.25
N GLU A 303 0.31 0.78 -22.69
CA GLU A 303 0.71 1.98 -23.44
C GLU A 303 -0.13 2.14 -24.70
N ILE A 304 -0.24 1.09 -25.51
CA ILE A 304 -1.06 1.10 -26.73
C ILE A 304 -2.53 1.39 -26.40
N ARG A 305 -3.09 0.81 -25.36
CA ARG A 305 -4.49 1.06 -24.95
C ARG A 305 -4.75 2.52 -24.60
N VAL A 306 -3.84 3.16 -23.87
CA VAL A 306 -3.93 4.59 -23.52
C VAL A 306 -3.86 5.45 -24.79
N GLU A 307 -2.94 5.15 -25.71
CA GLU A 307 -2.80 5.90 -26.96
C GLU A 307 -3.98 5.70 -27.90
N LEU A 308 -4.56 4.50 -27.96
CA LEU A 308 -5.80 4.24 -28.71
C LEU A 308 -6.98 5.05 -28.17
N GLN A 309 -7.17 5.09 -26.85
CA GLN A 309 -8.21 5.91 -26.22
C GLN A 309 -8.01 7.37 -26.56
N ASN A 310 -6.81 7.90 -26.37
CA ASN A 310 -6.45 9.28 -26.70
C ASN A 310 -6.73 9.60 -28.18
N ALA A 311 -6.40 8.69 -29.10
CA ALA A 311 -6.59 8.88 -30.51
C ALA A 311 -8.08 8.92 -30.87
N VAL A 312 -8.92 8.06 -30.30
CA VAL A 312 -10.37 8.03 -30.49
C VAL A 312 -11.01 9.33 -29.97
N ASP A 313 -10.62 9.78 -28.77
CA ASP A 313 -11.12 11.01 -28.15
C ASP A 313 -10.75 12.28 -28.95
N HIS A 314 -9.66 12.21 -29.75
CA HIS A 314 -9.20 13.29 -30.61
C HIS A 314 -9.49 13.04 -32.12
N ASN A 315 -10.70 12.54 -32.44
CA ASN A 315 -11.16 12.31 -33.81
C ASN A 315 -10.26 11.37 -34.62
N PHE A 316 -9.82 10.27 -34.01
CA PHE A 316 -8.98 9.23 -34.65
C PHE A 316 -7.63 9.77 -35.13
N LYS A 317 -7.09 10.76 -34.46
CA LYS A 317 -5.74 11.24 -34.69
C LYS A 317 -4.76 10.05 -34.61
N ASN A 318 -3.85 9.96 -35.58
CA ASN A 318 -2.88 8.87 -35.70
C ASN A 318 -3.43 7.53 -36.25
N PHE A 319 -4.71 7.50 -36.65
CA PHE A 319 -5.23 6.42 -37.47
C PHE A 319 -5.15 6.79 -38.95
N ASP A 320 -4.86 5.80 -39.77
CA ASP A 320 -4.91 5.87 -41.25
C ASP A 320 -5.71 4.67 -41.76
N VAL A 321 -6.33 4.80 -42.95
CA VAL A 321 -6.96 3.68 -43.67
C VAL A 321 -6.19 3.42 -44.95
N TYR A 322 -5.72 2.20 -45.09
CA TYR A 322 -5.07 1.76 -46.29
C TYR A 322 -6.05 0.86 -47.08
N TYR A 323 -6.03 0.95 -48.38
CA TYR A 323 -6.91 0.16 -49.24
C TYR A 323 -6.08 -0.86 -50.03
N GLN A 324 -6.42 -2.14 -49.83
CA GLN A 324 -5.86 -3.21 -50.62
C GLN A 324 -6.80 -3.56 -51.78
N PRO A 325 -6.39 -3.39 -53.06
CA PRO A 325 -7.26 -3.63 -54.20
C PRO A 325 -7.59 -5.12 -54.34
N ILE A 326 -8.84 -5.39 -54.65
CA ILE A 326 -9.34 -6.72 -55.04
C ILE A 326 -9.58 -6.71 -56.52
N ILE A 327 -8.89 -7.58 -57.24
CA ILE A 327 -8.90 -7.64 -58.70
C ILE A 327 -9.53 -8.96 -59.15
N ASP A 328 -10.45 -8.90 -60.09
CA ASP A 328 -10.98 -10.07 -60.78
C ASP A 328 -9.89 -10.75 -61.60
N ILE A 329 -9.67 -12.05 -61.40
CA ILE A 329 -8.57 -12.80 -62.02
C ILE A 329 -8.76 -12.93 -63.55
N HIS A 330 -10.01 -13.02 -64.00
CA HIS A 330 -10.33 -13.24 -65.43
C HIS A 330 -10.32 -11.93 -66.22
N THR A 331 -10.97 -10.89 -65.68
CA THR A 331 -11.12 -9.60 -66.39
C THR A 331 -9.98 -8.63 -66.08
N ARG A 332 -9.18 -8.89 -65.01
CA ARG A 332 -8.16 -8.00 -64.45
C ARG A 332 -8.69 -6.63 -64.03
N ASN A 333 -9.99 -6.48 -63.87
CA ASN A 333 -10.62 -5.25 -63.42
C ASN A 333 -10.63 -5.16 -61.88
N LEU A 334 -10.55 -3.94 -61.37
CA LEU A 334 -10.75 -3.66 -59.96
C LEU A 334 -12.23 -3.88 -59.62
N ILE A 335 -12.53 -4.78 -58.69
CA ILE A 335 -13.87 -5.11 -58.25
C ILE A 335 -14.18 -4.61 -56.83
N GLY A 336 -13.16 -4.19 -56.09
CA GLY A 336 -13.31 -3.66 -54.75
C GLY A 336 -11.97 -3.37 -54.10
N ALA A 337 -12.01 -3.01 -52.86
CA ALA A 337 -10.83 -2.86 -52.04
C ALA A 337 -11.16 -3.24 -50.56
N GLU A 338 -10.22 -3.85 -49.90
CA GLU A 338 -10.28 -4.06 -48.44
C GLU A 338 -9.75 -2.82 -47.71
N ALA A 339 -10.52 -2.28 -46.76
CA ALA A 339 -10.11 -1.19 -45.94
C ALA A 339 -9.36 -1.71 -44.71
N LEU A 340 -8.09 -1.38 -44.62
CA LEU A 340 -7.17 -1.90 -43.61
C LEU A 340 -6.73 -0.75 -42.68
N MET A 341 -7.18 -0.80 -41.44
CA MET A 341 -6.82 0.19 -40.43
C MET A 341 -5.33 0.13 -40.11
N ARG A 342 -4.72 1.28 -39.97
CA ARG A 342 -3.34 1.46 -39.52
C ARG A 342 -3.35 2.41 -38.33
N PHE A 343 -2.51 2.12 -37.35
CA PHE A 343 -2.34 2.97 -36.17
C PHE A 343 -0.87 3.24 -35.93
N LYS A 344 -0.56 4.49 -35.58
CA LYS A 344 0.78 4.94 -35.24
C LYS A 344 0.76 5.67 -33.91
N MET A 345 1.76 5.45 -33.07
CA MET A 345 1.95 6.16 -31.82
C MET A 345 3.32 6.81 -31.77
N LYS A 346 3.44 7.87 -30.97
CA LYS A 346 4.72 8.52 -30.73
C LYS A 346 5.36 7.91 -29.49
N ARG A 347 6.56 7.33 -29.66
CA ARG A 347 7.35 6.77 -28.57
C ARG A 347 8.76 7.34 -28.63
N ASN A 348 9.27 7.91 -27.53
CA ASN A 348 10.61 8.52 -27.46
C ASN A 348 10.90 9.45 -28.65
N GLU A 349 9.94 10.32 -29.00
CA GLU A 349 9.97 11.24 -30.15
C GLU A 349 9.97 10.59 -31.54
N GLN A 350 9.95 9.27 -31.65
CA GLN A 350 9.84 8.53 -32.89
C GLN A 350 8.41 8.05 -33.15
N ILE A 351 8.01 8.02 -34.43
CA ILE A 351 6.73 7.46 -34.86
C ILE A 351 6.92 5.95 -35.02
N GLU A 352 6.13 5.20 -34.27
CA GLU A 352 6.08 3.73 -34.34
C GLU A 352 4.73 3.31 -34.94
N PHE A 353 4.78 2.44 -36.01
CA PHE A 353 3.60 1.81 -36.55
C PHE A 353 3.27 0.55 -35.76
N ILE A 354 2.06 0.51 -35.19
CA ILE A 354 1.58 -0.62 -34.40
C ILE A 354 0.89 -1.61 -35.31
N SER A 355 1.25 -2.89 -35.20
CA SER A 355 0.64 -3.96 -35.99
C SER A 355 -0.87 -4.08 -35.70
N PRO A 356 -1.71 -4.29 -36.74
CA PRO A 356 -3.12 -4.62 -36.56
C PRO A 356 -3.36 -5.80 -35.61
N ALA A 357 -2.52 -6.82 -35.66
CA ALA A 357 -2.56 -7.97 -34.76
C ALA A 357 -2.34 -7.58 -33.26
N GLU A 358 -1.72 -6.44 -33.01
CA GLU A 358 -1.44 -5.94 -31.65
C GLU A 358 -2.55 -4.98 -31.17
N PHE A 359 -3.02 -4.04 -31.99
CA PHE A 359 -3.97 -3.02 -31.54
C PHE A 359 -5.45 -3.38 -31.72
N ILE A 360 -5.81 -4.20 -32.73
CA ILE A 360 -7.22 -4.57 -32.96
C ILE A 360 -7.81 -5.33 -31.75
N PRO A 361 -7.15 -6.35 -31.18
CA PRO A 361 -7.64 -7.01 -29.97
C PRO A 361 -7.83 -6.05 -28.78
N ILE A 362 -6.99 -5.00 -28.68
CA ILE A 362 -7.13 -4.00 -27.63
C ILE A 362 -8.36 -3.11 -27.87
N LEU A 363 -8.64 -2.73 -29.13
CA LEU A 363 -9.87 -2.01 -29.50
C LEU A 363 -11.12 -2.84 -29.19
N GLU A 364 -11.10 -4.14 -29.46
CA GLU A 364 -12.21 -5.06 -29.18
C GLU A 364 -12.47 -5.16 -27.68
N GLU A 365 -11.46 -5.46 -26.86
CA GLU A 365 -11.57 -5.59 -25.42
C GLU A 365 -11.99 -4.28 -24.72
N SER A 366 -11.60 -3.14 -25.26
CA SER A 366 -11.95 -1.82 -24.71
C SER A 366 -13.29 -1.27 -25.23
N GLY A 367 -13.93 -1.97 -26.20
CA GLY A 367 -15.13 -1.49 -26.87
C GLY A 367 -14.89 -0.35 -27.86
N LEU A 368 -13.64 0.09 -28.04
CA LEU A 368 -13.25 1.14 -28.97
C LEU A 368 -13.36 0.73 -30.45
N ILE A 369 -13.47 -0.56 -30.71
CA ILE A 369 -13.68 -1.10 -32.08
C ILE A 369 -14.95 -0.56 -32.73
N ILE A 370 -16.02 -0.29 -31.94
CA ILE A 370 -17.29 0.21 -32.45
C ILE A 370 -17.15 1.63 -33.04
N PRO A 371 -16.66 2.64 -32.28
CA PRO A 371 -16.40 3.95 -32.86
C PRO A 371 -15.35 3.93 -33.97
N ALA A 372 -14.33 3.07 -33.89
CA ALA A 372 -13.31 2.92 -34.94
C ALA A 372 -13.90 2.37 -36.25
N GLY A 373 -14.76 1.35 -36.17
CA GLY A 373 -15.47 0.81 -37.34
C GLY A 373 -16.38 1.86 -38.02
N ARG A 374 -17.08 2.68 -37.22
CA ARG A 374 -17.91 3.79 -37.77
C ARG A 374 -17.05 4.87 -38.44
N TRP A 375 -15.85 5.11 -37.95
CA TRP A 375 -14.94 6.09 -38.54
C TRP A 375 -14.40 5.64 -39.87
N ILE A 376 -14.04 4.33 -40.05
CA ILE A 376 -13.56 3.77 -41.31
C ILE A 376 -14.60 3.85 -42.43
N LEU A 377 -15.90 3.73 -42.06
CA LEU A 377 -17.01 3.74 -43.03
C LEU A 377 -17.43 5.15 -43.49
N ARG A 378 -16.80 6.18 -42.99
CA ARG A 378 -17.04 7.60 -43.36
C ARG A 378 -15.99 8.09 -44.37
#